data_8c10b7501f741635ac30b0bca3c5608b
#
_entry.id   8c10b7501f741635ac30b0bca3c5608b
#
_cell.length_a   1.000
_cell.length_b   1.000
_cell.length_c   1.000
_cell.angle_alpha   90.00
_cell.angle_beta   90.00
_cell.angle_gamma   90.00
#
_symmetry.space_group_name_H-M   'P 1'
#
loop_
_entity.id
_entity.type
_entity.pdbx_description
1 polymer ?
#
loop_
_entity_poly.entity_id
_entity_poly.type
_entity_poly.pdbx_seq_one_letter_code
_entity_poly.pdbx_strand_id
1 'polypeptide(L)'
;LSGEHIWCQGFSEPNAGSDLASLQTTAVRDGDEYVINGQKIWTTVAHLAHYMLLLCRTDPNAPKHKGLSYIIVPMKDEKGNPYPGVTVQPLLNMAGTHEFNQVFFENVRVPVKNLVGEENQGWYMAVRTLDIERSNIGSAVGQQQNVEDLIRFVQEARGSGQERVSLLPSLRYELAERWVETEISLLLSYRVVTMQNRGLIPNYEASATKLYSMELNQRIANTGMKVLGLYGQLARGQKWAPLRGRIEFMYLRSVANTIEGGTSEIQRNVIAGRGLGLPRD
;
A
#
# COMPACT_ATOMS: atom_id res chain seq x y z
N LEU A 1 2.72 22.15 -3.72
CA LEU A 1 2.28 21.08 -4.64
C LEU A 1 3.18 21.01 -5.89
N SER A 2 4.44 21.50 -5.78
CA SER A 2 5.43 21.48 -6.89
C SER A 2 5.88 20.05 -7.26
N GLY A 3 5.72 19.07 -6.38
CA GLY A 3 6.24 17.71 -6.55
C GLY A 3 7.74 17.56 -6.30
N GLU A 4 8.39 18.60 -5.79
CA GLU A 4 9.84 18.63 -5.54
C GLU A 4 10.27 17.72 -4.37
N HIS A 5 9.39 17.52 -3.39
CA HIS A 5 9.67 16.71 -2.22
C HIS A 5 8.93 15.38 -2.25
N ILE A 6 9.68 14.29 -2.08
CA ILE A 6 9.14 12.95 -1.90
C ILE A 6 8.86 12.75 -0.41
N TRP A 7 7.68 12.21 -0.10
CA TRP A 7 7.24 11.92 1.26
C TRP A 7 7.06 10.41 1.46
N CYS A 8 7.30 9.94 2.66
CA CYS A 8 6.99 8.57 3.07
C CYS A 8 6.17 8.56 4.37
N GLN A 9 5.59 7.39 4.69
CA GLN A 9 4.78 7.18 5.89
C GLN A 9 5.49 6.22 6.83
N GLY A 10 5.78 6.66 8.05
CA GLY A 10 6.37 5.87 9.12
C GLY A 10 5.30 5.35 10.07
N PHE A 11 4.62 4.24 9.72
CA PHE A 11 3.49 3.69 10.48
C PHE A 11 3.86 2.38 11.15
N SER A 12 3.95 1.30 10.38
CA SER A 12 4.15 -0.06 10.89
C SER A 12 5.51 -0.24 11.57
N GLU A 13 5.52 -1.09 12.60
CA GLU A 13 6.71 -1.55 13.30
C GLU A 13 6.78 -3.08 13.23
N PRO A 14 7.93 -3.73 13.53
CA PRO A 14 8.04 -5.19 13.48
C PRO A 14 6.94 -5.92 14.24
N ASN A 15 6.48 -5.36 15.37
CA ASN A 15 5.42 -5.93 16.21
C ASN A 15 4.09 -5.17 16.16
N ALA A 16 3.93 -4.17 15.29
CA ALA A 16 2.73 -3.35 15.20
C ALA A 16 2.35 -3.07 13.73
N GLY A 17 1.64 -4.00 13.11
CA GLY A 17 1.07 -3.89 11.76
C GLY A 17 -0.44 -3.68 11.81
N SER A 18 -1.24 -4.76 11.83
CA SER A 18 -2.71 -4.68 11.94
C SER A 18 -3.15 -4.00 13.24
N ASP A 19 -2.45 -4.27 14.34
CA ASP A 19 -2.61 -3.55 15.60
C ASP A 19 -1.66 -2.35 15.67
N LEU A 20 -1.84 -1.41 14.73
CA LEU A 20 -0.97 -0.25 14.56
C LEU A 20 -0.90 0.62 15.82
N ALA A 21 -1.98 0.71 16.59
CA ALA A 21 -2.00 1.51 17.80
C ALA A 21 -1.08 0.96 18.92
N SER A 22 -0.53 -0.25 18.77
CA SER A 22 0.47 -0.84 19.69
C SER A 22 1.91 -0.43 19.37
N LEU A 23 2.11 0.49 18.43
CA LEU A 23 3.43 1.01 18.10
C LEU A 23 4.19 1.55 19.33
N GLN A 24 5.51 1.42 19.28
CA GLN A 24 6.41 1.72 20.40
C GLN A 24 7.45 2.81 20.09
N THR A 25 7.60 3.24 18.84
CA THR A 25 8.47 4.39 18.52
C THR A 25 8.00 5.59 19.34
N THR A 26 8.88 6.15 20.16
CA THR A 26 8.57 7.24 21.09
C THR A 26 8.99 8.60 20.50
N ALA A 27 8.28 9.65 20.95
CA ALA A 27 8.71 11.03 20.77
C ALA A 27 8.50 11.75 22.12
N VAL A 28 9.60 12.02 22.80
CA VAL A 28 9.60 12.70 24.12
C VAL A 28 9.91 14.17 23.91
N ARG A 29 9.07 15.04 24.48
CA ARG A 29 9.28 16.48 24.42
C ARG A 29 10.46 16.90 25.30
N ASP A 30 11.40 17.66 24.71
CA ASP A 30 12.57 18.25 25.37
C ASP A 30 12.64 19.73 24.97
N GLY A 31 12.08 20.60 25.77
CA GLY A 31 11.94 22.02 25.45
C GLY A 31 11.06 22.27 24.24
N ASP A 32 11.66 22.86 23.20
CA ASP A 32 11.01 23.19 21.92
C ASP A 32 11.19 22.13 20.84
N GLU A 33 11.67 20.94 21.22
CA GLU A 33 11.88 19.80 20.33
C GLU A 33 11.23 18.53 20.84
N TYR A 34 11.02 17.58 19.92
CA TYR A 34 10.80 16.16 20.23
C TYR A 34 12.07 15.37 19.99
N VAL A 35 12.41 14.47 20.91
CA VAL A 35 13.48 13.48 20.76
C VAL A 35 12.84 12.14 20.42
N ILE A 36 13.10 11.65 19.22
CA ILE A 36 12.46 10.46 18.66
C ILE A 36 13.42 9.27 18.71
N ASN A 37 12.91 8.14 19.24
CA ASN A 37 13.63 6.87 19.32
C ASN A 37 12.71 5.71 18.91
N GLY A 38 13.25 4.76 18.12
CA GLY A 38 12.52 3.57 17.69
C GLY A 38 12.81 3.15 16.26
N GLN A 39 11.85 2.45 15.66
CA GLN A 39 12.02 1.95 14.30
C GLN A 39 10.68 1.81 13.57
N LYS A 40 10.73 1.93 12.25
CA LYS A 40 9.60 1.66 11.34
C LYS A 40 10.01 0.63 10.29
N ILE A 41 9.05 -0.15 9.83
CA ILE A 41 9.27 -1.18 8.81
C ILE A 41 8.24 -1.05 7.69
N TRP A 42 8.53 -1.62 6.53
CA TRP A 42 7.70 -1.56 5.33
C TRP A 42 7.46 -0.13 4.83
N THR A 43 8.38 0.77 5.12
CA THR A 43 8.29 2.17 4.71
C THR A 43 8.62 2.31 3.23
N THR A 44 7.59 2.53 2.43
CA THR A 44 7.72 2.68 0.98
C THR A 44 8.54 3.94 0.65
N VAL A 45 9.50 3.81 -0.25
CA VAL A 45 10.39 4.86 -0.79
C VAL A 45 11.12 5.72 0.25
N ALA A 46 11.31 5.25 1.48
CA ALA A 46 12.00 6.02 2.52
C ALA A 46 13.42 6.44 2.12
N HIS A 47 14.14 5.62 1.33
CA HIS A 47 15.48 5.92 0.80
C HIS A 47 15.50 7.12 -0.16
N LEU A 48 14.38 7.47 -0.76
CA LEU A 48 14.21 8.63 -1.65
C LEU A 48 13.59 9.83 -0.92
N ALA A 49 12.89 9.60 0.19
CA ALA A 49 12.06 10.59 0.86
C ALA A 49 12.88 11.77 1.41
N HIS A 50 12.30 12.97 1.33
CA HIS A 50 12.78 14.18 1.99
C HIS A 50 12.17 14.34 3.38
N TYR A 51 10.91 13.90 3.53
CA TYR A 51 10.14 13.98 4.76
C TYR A 51 9.38 12.69 5.03
N MET A 52 9.16 12.40 6.29
CA MET A 52 8.29 11.32 6.76
C MET A 52 7.15 11.86 7.58
N LEU A 53 5.95 11.37 7.32
CA LEU A 53 4.82 11.47 8.23
C LEU A 53 4.92 10.32 9.25
N LEU A 54 5.42 10.63 10.44
CA LEU A 54 5.68 9.65 11.49
C LEU A 54 4.53 9.56 12.48
N LEU A 55 3.97 8.37 12.67
CA LEU A 55 3.10 8.07 13.80
C LEU A 55 3.93 7.49 14.94
N CYS A 56 3.93 8.15 16.09
CA CYS A 56 4.75 7.79 17.26
C CYS A 56 4.00 8.01 18.57
N ARG A 57 4.56 7.46 19.65
CA ARG A 57 3.98 7.55 21.00
C ARG A 57 4.57 8.72 21.76
N THR A 58 3.72 9.65 22.15
CA THR A 58 4.09 10.81 22.98
C THR A 58 3.63 10.65 24.43
N ASP A 59 2.59 9.85 24.71
CA ASP A 59 2.18 9.50 26.06
C ASP A 59 2.10 7.97 26.22
N PRO A 60 3.06 7.35 26.94
CA PRO A 60 3.07 5.90 27.17
C PRO A 60 1.99 5.43 28.17
N ASN A 61 1.43 6.34 28.98
CA ASN A 61 0.44 6.02 30.01
C ASN A 61 -1.00 6.17 29.52
N ALA A 62 -1.21 6.83 28.38
CA ALA A 62 -2.53 7.04 27.82
C ALA A 62 -3.11 5.74 27.22
N PRO A 63 -4.43 5.63 27.10
CA PRO A 63 -5.06 4.56 26.35
C PRO A 63 -4.51 4.48 24.92
N LYS A 64 -4.40 3.26 24.39
CA LYS A 64 -3.69 2.85 23.17
C LYS A 64 -3.76 3.85 21.99
N HIS A 65 -4.95 4.37 21.70
CA HIS A 65 -5.19 5.31 20.59
C HIS A 65 -5.03 6.78 20.96
N LYS A 66 -4.93 7.10 22.26
CA LYS A 66 -4.93 8.48 22.78
C LYS A 66 -3.54 9.01 23.16
N GLY A 67 -2.51 8.20 23.09
CA GLY A 67 -1.13 8.59 23.40
C GLY A 67 -0.25 8.68 22.16
N LEU A 68 -0.84 8.83 20.97
CA LEU A 68 -0.13 8.87 19.71
C LEU A 68 -0.16 10.26 19.09
N SER A 69 0.97 10.70 18.56
CA SER A 69 1.13 11.96 17.83
C SER A 69 1.61 11.72 16.40
N TYR A 70 1.35 12.68 15.54
CA TYR A 70 1.71 12.64 14.12
C TYR A 70 2.69 13.75 13.83
N ILE A 71 3.94 13.41 13.50
CA ILE A 71 5.05 14.35 13.43
C ILE A 71 5.70 14.29 12.05
N ILE A 72 6.02 15.44 11.47
CA ILE A 72 6.81 15.55 10.25
C ILE A 72 8.29 15.44 10.63
N VAL A 73 8.95 14.38 10.18
CA VAL A 73 10.37 14.14 10.39
C VAL A 73 11.13 14.37 9.09
N PRO A 74 12.13 15.26 9.06
CA PRO A 74 13.05 15.33 7.95
C PRO A 74 13.80 14.02 7.79
N MET A 75 13.91 13.51 6.57
CA MET A 75 14.70 12.31 6.25
C MET A 75 16.09 12.66 5.73
N LYS A 76 16.24 13.90 5.27
CA LYS A 76 17.50 14.46 4.72
C LYS A 76 17.75 15.84 5.30
N ASP A 77 19.05 16.20 5.42
CA ASP A 77 19.48 17.56 5.72
C ASP A 77 19.40 18.44 4.46
N GLU A 78 19.72 19.72 4.60
CA GLU A 78 19.74 20.70 3.50
C GLU A 78 20.76 20.36 2.38
N LYS A 79 21.72 19.48 2.66
CA LYS A 79 22.74 19.02 1.70
C LYS A 79 22.34 17.69 1.03
N GLY A 80 21.18 17.12 1.41
CA GLY A 80 20.69 15.85 0.89
C GLY A 80 21.29 14.61 1.58
N ASN A 81 22.07 14.76 2.65
CA ASN A 81 22.54 13.63 3.44
C ASN A 81 21.41 13.11 4.37
N PRO A 82 21.53 11.87 4.89
CA PRO A 82 20.59 11.37 5.90
C PRO A 82 20.49 12.35 7.08
N TYR A 83 19.27 12.61 7.54
CA TYR A 83 19.04 13.47 8.70
C TYR A 83 19.70 12.87 9.95
N PRO A 84 20.31 13.69 10.84
CA PRO A 84 21.01 13.18 12.03
C PRO A 84 20.16 12.24 12.86
N GLY A 85 20.70 11.04 13.15
CA GLY A 85 20.01 10.00 13.90
C GLY A 85 19.03 9.15 13.08
N VAL A 86 18.80 9.43 11.79
CA VAL A 86 17.97 8.63 10.89
C VAL A 86 18.83 7.67 10.09
N THR A 87 18.52 6.37 10.17
CA THR A 87 19.14 5.33 9.34
C THR A 87 18.09 4.62 8.53
N VAL A 88 18.30 4.49 7.22
CA VAL A 88 17.39 3.80 6.31
C VAL A 88 18.07 2.55 5.76
N GLN A 89 17.46 1.38 5.98
CA GLN A 89 17.96 0.10 5.46
C GLN A 89 16.99 -0.46 4.43
N PRO A 90 17.48 -0.97 3.28
CA PRO A 90 16.63 -1.54 2.24
C PRO A 90 16.02 -2.87 2.67
N LEU A 91 14.76 -3.09 2.28
CA LEU A 91 14.08 -4.37 2.33
C LEU A 91 13.76 -4.80 0.90
N LEU A 92 14.42 -5.85 0.45
CA LEU A 92 14.11 -6.49 -0.83
C LEU A 92 12.87 -7.37 -0.64
N ASN A 93 11.85 -7.15 -1.47
CA ASN A 93 10.67 -7.99 -1.45
C ASN A 93 10.89 -9.27 -2.29
N MET A 94 9.95 -10.21 -2.23
CA MET A 94 10.06 -11.48 -2.95
C MET A 94 10.05 -11.35 -4.48
N ALA A 95 9.61 -10.20 -5.01
CA ALA A 95 9.69 -9.88 -6.43
C ALA A 95 11.06 -9.26 -6.83
N GLY A 96 12.03 -9.23 -5.90
CA GLY A 96 13.38 -8.73 -6.13
C GLY A 96 13.49 -7.20 -6.23
N THR A 97 12.49 -6.44 -5.79
CA THR A 97 12.50 -4.98 -5.86
C THR A 97 12.74 -4.32 -4.51
N HIS A 98 13.44 -3.19 -4.53
CA HIS A 98 13.66 -2.33 -3.37
C HIS A 98 12.61 -1.21 -3.36
N GLU A 99 11.43 -1.54 -2.84
CA GLU A 99 10.34 -0.57 -2.62
C GLU A 99 10.27 -0.16 -1.15
N PHE A 100 10.51 -1.12 -0.26
CA PHE A 100 10.34 -0.99 1.18
C PHE A 100 11.67 -0.78 1.91
N ASN A 101 11.55 -0.19 3.08
CA ASN A 101 12.70 0.09 3.94
C ASN A 101 12.35 -0.16 5.40
N GLN A 102 13.36 -0.48 6.17
CA GLN A 102 13.37 -0.32 7.62
C GLN A 102 14.02 1.02 7.95
N VAL A 103 13.43 1.78 8.86
CA VAL A 103 13.93 3.09 9.27
C VAL A 103 14.14 3.09 10.77
N PHE A 104 15.32 3.47 11.21
CA PHE A 104 15.70 3.57 12.61
C PHE A 104 15.86 5.03 13.01
N PHE A 105 15.43 5.35 14.24
CA PHE A 105 15.55 6.66 14.86
C PHE A 105 16.35 6.53 16.14
N GLU A 106 17.47 7.24 16.22
CA GLU A 106 18.37 7.28 17.37
C GLU A 106 18.55 8.74 17.82
N ASN A 107 17.79 9.14 18.84
CA ASN A 107 17.78 10.51 19.37
C ASN A 107 17.56 11.59 18.28
N VAL A 108 16.67 11.32 17.34
CA VAL A 108 16.33 12.25 16.26
C VAL A 108 15.59 13.45 16.85
N ARG A 109 16.12 14.65 16.67
CA ARG A 109 15.54 15.88 17.19
C ARG A 109 14.77 16.63 16.12
N VAL A 110 13.52 16.94 16.39
CA VAL A 110 12.65 17.71 15.48
C VAL A 110 11.93 18.81 16.24
N PRO A 111 11.77 20.02 15.68
CA PRO A 111 11.05 21.11 16.35
C PRO A 111 9.58 20.73 16.64
N VAL A 112 9.04 21.22 17.76
CA VAL A 112 7.63 21.01 18.14
C VAL A 112 6.65 21.50 17.05
N LYS A 113 7.02 22.52 16.27
CA LYS A 113 6.22 23.00 15.12
C LYS A 113 5.98 21.96 14.02
N ASN A 114 6.74 20.86 14.02
CA ASN A 114 6.57 19.74 13.10
C ASN A 114 5.42 18.80 13.50
N LEU A 115 4.78 19.04 14.64
CA LEU A 115 3.56 18.33 15.06
C LEU A 115 2.42 18.64 14.10
N VAL A 116 1.74 17.61 13.63
CA VAL A 116 0.56 17.73 12.77
C VAL A 116 -0.69 17.62 13.65
N GLY A 117 -1.44 18.71 13.76
CA GLY A 117 -2.60 18.81 14.64
C GLY A 117 -2.19 19.00 16.11
N GLU A 118 -2.85 18.26 17.01
CA GLU A 118 -2.62 18.34 18.45
C GLU A 118 -1.87 17.11 18.95
N GLU A 119 -1.09 17.30 20.02
CA GLU A 119 -0.38 16.22 20.70
C GLU A 119 -1.37 15.17 21.23
N ASN A 120 -1.03 13.90 21.08
CA ASN A 120 -1.86 12.74 21.45
C ASN A 120 -3.14 12.55 20.60
N GLN A 121 -3.32 13.31 19.51
CA GLN A 121 -4.42 13.15 18.54
C GLN A 121 -3.97 12.54 17.20
N GLY A 122 -2.72 12.10 17.13
CA GLY A 122 -2.11 11.60 15.88
C GLY A 122 -2.80 10.39 15.27
N TRP A 123 -3.43 9.55 16.09
CA TRP A 123 -4.22 8.41 15.60
C TRP A 123 -5.32 8.84 14.62
N TYR A 124 -6.07 9.86 15.01
CA TYR A 124 -7.20 10.35 14.19
C TYR A 124 -6.71 11.00 12.89
N MET A 125 -5.55 11.67 12.92
CA MET A 125 -4.93 12.25 11.74
C MET A 125 -4.44 11.15 10.77
N ALA A 126 -3.78 10.12 11.29
CA ALA A 126 -3.30 8.98 10.50
C ALA A 126 -4.45 8.20 9.85
N VAL A 127 -5.52 7.91 10.59
CA VAL A 127 -6.72 7.23 10.05
C VAL A 127 -7.35 8.05 8.93
N ARG A 128 -7.46 9.38 9.09
CA ARG A 128 -8.00 10.27 8.04
C ARG A 128 -7.13 10.27 6.80
N THR A 129 -5.81 10.26 6.93
CA THR A 129 -4.87 10.13 5.80
C THR A 129 -5.14 8.84 5.03
N LEU A 130 -5.24 7.71 5.75
CA LEU A 130 -5.52 6.40 5.14
C LEU A 130 -6.90 6.35 4.44
N ASP A 131 -7.92 7.00 4.99
CA ASP A 131 -9.26 7.02 4.38
C ASP A 131 -9.29 7.84 3.07
N ILE A 132 -8.50 8.92 2.97
CA ILE A 132 -8.40 9.73 1.76
C ILE A 132 -7.60 8.99 0.67
N GLU A 133 -6.55 8.27 1.03
CA GLU A 133 -5.66 7.56 0.10
C GLU A 133 -6.36 6.37 -0.61
N ARG A 134 -7.43 5.82 -0.03
CA ARG A 134 -8.10 4.59 -0.50
C ARG A 134 -9.02 4.74 -1.71
N SER A 135 -8.94 5.84 -2.50
CA SER A 135 -9.74 5.96 -3.75
C SER A 135 -9.39 4.87 -4.78
N ASN A 136 -8.12 4.46 -4.81
CA ASN A 136 -7.60 3.30 -5.55
C ASN A 136 -7.87 3.28 -7.07
N ILE A 137 -8.25 4.41 -7.66
CA ILE A 137 -8.64 4.50 -9.08
C ILE A 137 -7.50 4.13 -10.04
N GLY A 138 -6.26 4.52 -9.70
CA GLY A 138 -5.08 4.16 -10.50
C GLY A 138 -4.85 2.65 -10.55
N SER A 139 -5.10 1.95 -9.45
CA SER A 139 -5.02 0.49 -9.39
C SER A 139 -6.10 -0.17 -10.25
N ALA A 140 -7.33 0.32 -10.22
CA ALA A 140 -8.44 -0.23 -11.01
C ALA A 140 -8.16 -0.11 -12.53
N VAL A 141 -7.65 1.03 -13.00
CA VAL A 141 -7.25 1.24 -14.39
C VAL A 141 -6.10 0.30 -14.76
N GLY A 142 -5.09 0.14 -13.89
CA GLY A 142 -3.99 -0.79 -14.11
C GLY A 142 -4.44 -2.25 -14.18
N GLN A 143 -5.43 -2.65 -13.40
CA GLN A 143 -6.05 -3.98 -13.46
C GLN A 143 -6.70 -4.24 -14.80
N GLN A 144 -7.51 -3.30 -15.28
CA GLN A 144 -8.16 -3.38 -16.58
C GLN A 144 -7.13 -3.55 -17.69
N GLN A 145 -6.09 -2.72 -17.71
CA GLN A 145 -5.01 -2.80 -18.71
C GLN A 145 -4.25 -4.14 -18.65
N ASN A 146 -4.03 -4.69 -17.46
CA ASN A 146 -3.39 -6.00 -17.33
C ASN A 146 -4.24 -7.13 -17.93
N VAL A 147 -5.55 -7.10 -17.76
CA VAL A 147 -6.45 -8.08 -18.37
C VAL A 147 -6.55 -7.89 -19.86
N GLU A 148 -6.62 -6.66 -20.38
CA GLU A 148 -6.57 -6.37 -21.82
C GLU A 148 -5.30 -6.93 -22.47
N ASP A 149 -4.15 -6.73 -21.83
CA ASP A 149 -2.87 -7.25 -22.37
C ASP A 149 -2.82 -8.77 -22.39
N LEU A 150 -3.42 -9.43 -21.38
CA LEU A 150 -3.57 -10.89 -21.39
C LEU A 150 -4.50 -11.38 -22.52
N ILE A 151 -5.63 -10.70 -22.74
CA ILE A 151 -6.56 -11.00 -23.83
C ILE A 151 -5.87 -10.82 -25.17
N ARG A 152 -5.17 -9.70 -25.36
CA ARG A 152 -4.40 -9.42 -26.60
C ARG A 152 -3.34 -10.50 -26.84
N PHE A 153 -2.57 -10.85 -25.80
CA PHE A 153 -1.57 -11.92 -25.89
C PHE A 153 -2.19 -13.24 -26.37
N VAL A 154 -3.35 -13.63 -25.84
CA VAL A 154 -4.06 -14.86 -26.26
C VAL A 154 -4.53 -14.76 -27.73
N GLN A 155 -4.98 -13.59 -28.16
CA GLN A 155 -5.44 -13.36 -29.54
C GLN A 155 -4.29 -13.41 -30.55
N GLU A 156 -3.15 -12.81 -30.22
CA GLU A 156 -1.95 -12.79 -31.07
C GLU A 156 -1.26 -14.15 -31.11
N ALA A 157 -1.37 -14.97 -30.08
CA ALA A 157 -0.82 -16.32 -30.02
C ALA A 157 -1.55 -17.32 -30.98
N ARG A 158 -2.75 -16.97 -31.48
CA ARG A 158 -3.48 -17.79 -32.44
C ARG A 158 -2.73 -17.84 -33.75
N GLY A 159 -2.32 -19.03 -34.17
CA GLY A 159 -1.58 -19.27 -35.42
C GLY A 159 -0.05 -19.22 -35.30
N SER A 160 0.50 -18.94 -34.13
CA SER A 160 1.97 -18.88 -33.91
C SER A 160 2.58 -20.17 -33.37
N GLY A 161 1.81 -21.27 -33.26
CA GLY A 161 2.25 -22.51 -32.58
C GLY A 161 2.29 -22.41 -31.03
N GLN A 162 2.03 -21.25 -30.48
CA GLN A 162 1.85 -21.04 -29.02
C GLN A 162 0.37 -21.21 -28.59
N GLU A 163 -0.41 -21.88 -29.41
CA GLU A 163 -1.87 -22.07 -29.27
C GLU A 163 -2.34 -22.78 -28.00
N ARG A 164 -1.42 -23.32 -27.21
CA ARG A 164 -1.74 -24.07 -25.98
C ARG A 164 -2.69 -23.35 -25.04
N VAL A 165 -2.64 -22.03 -25.01
CA VAL A 165 -3.41 -21.22 -24.07
C VAL A 165 -4.80 -20.90 -24.61
N SER A 166 -4.93 -20.71 -25.93
CA SER A 166 -6.22 -20.41 -26.57
C SER A 166 -7.16 -21.63 -26.62
N LEU A 167 -6.63 -22.84 -26.37
CA LEU A 167 -7.33 -24.10 -26.51
C LEU A 167 -8.07 -24.58 -25.23
N LEU A 168 -7.81 -23.92 -24.06
CA LEU A 168 -8.51 -24.28 -22.82
C LEU A 168 -9.74 -23.38 -22.62
N PRO A 169 -10.96 -23.88 -22.88
CA PRO A 169 -12.18 -23.07 -22.71
C PRO A 169 -12.30 -22.44 -21.32
N SER A 170 -11.81 -23.12 -20.26
CA SER A 170 -11.79 -22.63 -18.89
C SER A 170 -11.02 -21.32 -18.74
N LEU A 171 -9.88 -21.16 -19.43
CA LEU A 171 -9.11 -19.91 -19.36
C LEU A 171 -9.80 -18.74 -20.06
N ARG A 172 -10.61 -19.02 -21.09
CA ARG A 172 -11.41 -17.98 -21.74
C ARG A 172 -12.50 -17.46 -20.78
N TYR A 173 -13.14 -18.36 -20.05
CA TYR A 173 -14.12 -17.97 -19.03
C TYR A 173 -13.44 -17.20 -17.87
N GLU A 174 -12.29 -17.66 -17.39
CA GLU A 174 -11.53 -16.93 -16.37
C GLU A 174 -11.15 -15.51 -16.83
N LEU A 175 -10.69 -15.34 -18.07
CA LEU A 175 -10.36 -14.00 -18.61
C LEU A 175 -11.61 -13.11 -18.72
N ALA A 176 -12.73 -13.66 -19.18
CA ALA A 176 -13.99 -12.92 -19.23
C ALA A 176 -14.47 -12.51 -17.82
N GLU A 177 -14.33 -13.39 -16.84
CA GLU A 177 -14.64 -13.11 -15.44
C GLU A 177 -13.72 -12.01 -14.91
N ARG A 178 -12.39 -12.10 -15.15
CA ARG A 178 -11.45 -11.04 -14.74
C ARG A 178 -11.80 -9.70 -15.37
N TRP A 179 -12.23 -9.69 -16.63
CA TRP A 179 -12.70 -8.46 -17.27
C TRP A 179 -13.88 -7.83 -16.53
N VAL A 180 -14.93 -8.62 -16.26
CA VAL A 180 -16.10 -8.15 -15.50
C VAL A 180 -15.70 -7.64 -14.11
N GLU A 181 -14.78 -8.34 -13.43
CA GLU A 181 -14.29 -7.92 -12.12
C GLU A 181 -13.49 -6.58 -12.17
N THR A 182 -12.76 -6.31 -13.27
CA THR A 182 -12.07 -5.01 -13.41
C THR A 182 -13.06 -3.87 -13.58
N GLU A 183 -14.17 -4.07 -14.32
CA GLU A 183 -15.24 -3.08 -14.43
C GLU A 183 -15.88 -2.79 -13.06
N ILE A 184 -16.13 -3.84 -12.25
CA ILE A 184 -16.63 -3.67 -10.88
C ILE A 184 -15.63 -2.88 -10.03
N SER A 185 -14.34 -3.20 -10.10
CA SER A 185 -13.28 -2.47 -9.38
C SER A 185 -13.25 -0.99 -9.74
N LEU A 186 -13.40 -0.68 -11.03
CA LEU A 186 -13.45 0.69 -11.53
C LEU A 186 -14.69 1.45 -11.02
N LEU A 187 -15.85 0.83 -11.07
CA LEU A 187 -17.11 1.43 -10.56
C LEU A 187 -17.06 1.68 -9.05
N LEU A 188 -16.50 0.76 -8.27
CA LEU A 188 -16.28 0.96 -6.83
C LEU A 188 -15.35 2.14 -6.56
N SER A 189 -14.27 2.29 -7.35
CA SER A 189 -13.33 3.40 -7.25
C SER A 189 -14.01 4.74 -7.60
N TYR A 190 -14.82 4.79 -8.65
CA TYR A 190 -15.62 5.98 -9.00
C TYR A 190 -16.60 6.36 -7.90
N ARG A 191 -17.23 5.40 -7.22
CA ARG A 191 -18.09 5.69 -6.07
C ARG A 191 -17.33 6.43 -4.97
N VAL A 192 -16.13 5.94 -4.60
CA VAL A 192 -15.29 6.56 -3.57
C VAL A 192 -14.89 7.99 -3.99
N VAL A 193 -14.38 8.17 -5.21
CA VAL A 193 -14.00 9.50 -5.72
C VAL A 193 -15.20 10.46 -5.76
N THR A 194 -16.37 9.97 -6.15
CA THR A 194 -17.60 10.78 -6.19
C THR A 194 -18.00 11.25 -4.78
N MET A 195 -17.87 10.38 -3.77
CA MET A 195 -18.11 10.76 -2.38
C MET A 195 -17.13 11.84 -1.92
N GLN A 196 -15.83 11.62 -2.17
CA GLN A 196 -14.77 12.61 -1.83
C GLN A 196 -15.03 13.97 -2.52
N ASN A 197 -15.41 13.97 -3.78
CA ASN A 197 -15.70 15.19 -4.55
C ASN A 197 -16.94 15.95 -4.01
N ARG A 198 -17.85 15.25 -3.33
CA ARG A 198 -19.00 15.83 -2.62
C ARG A 198 -18.68 16.26 -1.18
N GLY A 199 -17.42 16.20 -0.76
CA GLY A 199 -16.99 16.51 0.61
C GLY A 199 -17.36 15.44 1.65
N LEU A 200 -17.80 14.25 1.21
CA LEU A 200 -18.09 13.12 2.08
C LEU A 200 -16.80 12.35 2.35
N ILE A 201 -16.66 11.81 3.55
CA ILE A 201 -15.53 10.93 3.90
C ILE A 201 -15.97 9.48 3.68
N PRO A 202 -15.47 8.79 2.63
CA PRO A 202 -15.77 7.38 2.43
C PRO A 202 -15.09 6.57 3.54
N ASN A 203 -15.84 5.64 4.12
CA ASN A 203 -15.37 4.81 5.23
C ASN A 203 -15.35 3.33 4.82
N TYR A 204 -16.49 2.63 5.02
CA TYR A 204 -16.62 1.24 4.61
C TYR A 204 -16.61 1.09 3.09
N GLU A 205 -17.02 2.09 2.34
CA GLU A 205 -16.94 2.09 0.88
C GLU A 205 -15.49 2.03 0.40
N ALA A 206 -14.61 2.81 1.02
CA ALA A 206 -13.17 2.76 0.75
C ALA A 206 -12.58 1.40 1.13
N SER A 207 -13.03 0.81 2.24
CA SER A 207 -12.62 -0.54 2.66
C SER A 207 -13.10 -1.61 1.71
N ALA A 208 -14.34 -1.52 1.20
CA ALA A 208 -14.88 -2.46 0.22
C ALA A 208 -14.10 -2.37 -1.12
N THR A 209 -13.81 -1.16 -1.57
CA THR A 209 -13.00 -0.92 -2.78
C THR A 209 -11.60 -1.50 -2.64
N LYS A 210 -10.93 -1.23 -1.52
CA LYS A 210 -9.59 -1.75 -1.23
C LYS A 210 -9.59 -3.27 -1.19
N LEU A 211 -10.49 -3.88 -0.44
CA LEU A 211 -10.62 -5.33 -0.31
C LEU A 211 -10.80 -5.99 -1.68
N TYR A 212 -11.78 -5.53 -2.45
CA TYR A 212 -12.11 -6.10 -3.75
C TYR A 212 -10.94 -5.98 -4.74
N SER A 213 -10.37 -4.78 -4.86
CA SER A 213 -9.28 -4.48 -5.79
C SER A 213 -8.00 -5.26 -5.47
N MET A 214 -7.62 -5.38 -4.19
CA MET A 214 -6.38 -6.07 -3.83
C MET A 214 -6.48 -7.59 -3.99
N GLU A 215 -7.63 -8.18 -3.68
CA GLU A 215 -7.87 -9.59 -3.96
C GLU A 215 -7.99 -9.86 -5.48
N LEU A 216 -8.53 -8.91 -6.24
CA LEU A 216 -8.58 -8.99 -7.70
C LEU A 216 -7.17 -9.00 -8.31
N ASN A 217 -6.22 -8.22 -7.79
CA ASN A 217 -4.83 -8.25 -8.26
C ASN A 217 -4.24 -9.65 -8.21
N GLN A 218 -4.45 -10.39 -7.13
CA GLN A 218 -4.00 -11.77 -7.01
C GLN A 218 -4.71 -12.70 -8.02
N ARG A 219 -6.03 -12.52 -8.20
CA ARG A 219 -6.77 -13.32 -9.19
C ARG A 219 -6.31 -13.06 -10.61
N ILE A 220 -6.06 -11.80 -10.99
CA ILE A 220 -5.50 -11.44 -12.31
C ILE A 220 -4.12 -12.05 -12.50
N ALA A 221 -3.23 -11.93 -11.52
CA ALA A 221 -1.90 -12.50 -11.59
C ALA A 221 -1.93 -14.03 -11.73
N ASN A 222 -2.76 -14.72 -10.94
CA ASN A 222 -2.97 -16.17 -11.04
C ASN A 222 -3.51 -16.59 -12.41
N THR A 223 -4.52 -15.88 -12.93
CA THR A 223 -5.04 -16.14 -14.29
C THR A 223 -3.95 -15.92 -15.34
N GLY A 224 -3.16 -14.85 -15.20
CA GLY A 224 -2.03 -14.57 -16.08
C GLY A 224 -0.97 -15.67 -16.06
N MET A 225 -0.61 -16.21 -14.89
CA MET A 225 0.32 -17.34 -14.79
C MET A 225 -0.21 -18.59 -15.52
N LYS A 226 -1.50 -18.89 -15.40
CA LYS A 226 -2.14 -20.00 -16.14
C LYS A 226 -2.12 -19.76 -17.66
N VAL A 227 -2.40 -18.53 -18.08
CA VAL A 227 -2.38 -18.10 -19.50
C VAL A 227 -1.01 -18.27 -20.09
N LEU A 228 0.05 -17.86 -19.40
CA LEU A 228 1.43 -17.92 -19.88
C LEU A 228 2.08 -19.30 -19.70
N GLY A 229 1.52 -20.16 -18.86
CA GLY A 229 2.05 -21.48 -18.55
C GLY A 229 3.49 -21.39 -18.00
N LEU A 230 4.39 -22.27 -18.43
CA LEU A 230 5.78 -22.29 -17.96
C LEU A 230 6.54 -20.99 -18.21
N TYR A 231 6.23 -20.28 -19.30
CA TYR A 231 6.85 -18.99 -19.62
C TYR A 231 6.45 -17.88 -18.66
N GLY A 232 5.33 -18.03 -17.94
CA GLY A 232 4.91 -17.10 -16.90
C GLY A 232 5.89 -16.98 -15.72
N GLN A 233 6.78 -17.95 -15.54
CA GLN A 233 7.81 -17.96 -14.49
C GLN A 233 9.06 -17.15 -14.86
N LEU A 234 9.15 -16.65 -16.07
CA LEU A 234 10.32 -15.90 -16.54
C LEU A 234 10.27 -14.47 -16.05
N ALA A 235 11.31 -14.09 -15.27
CA ALA A 235 11.45 -12.77 -14.70
C ALA A 235 11.69 -11.67 -15.75
N ARG A 236 11.53 -10.44 -15.34
CA ARG A 236 11.84 -9.25 -16.15
C ARG A 236 13.26 -9.31 -16.70
N GLY A 237 13.43 -8.95 -17.97
CA GLY A 237 14.73 -8.95 -18.64
C GLY A 237 15.15 -10.28 -19.26
N GLN A 238 14.43 -11.37 -19.00
CA GLN A 238 14.69 -12.65 -19.64
C GLN A 238 14.22 -12.63 -21.11
N LYS A 239 15.04 -13.18 -22.03
CA LYS A 239 14.82 -13.14 -23.48
C LYS A 239 13.43 -13.63 -23.91
N TRP A 240 12.91 -14.67 -23.26
CA TRP A 240 11.66 -15.34 -23.63
C TRP A 240 10.49 -15.00 -22.70
N ALA A 241 10.64 -13.99 -21.83
CA ALA A 241 9.61 -13.58 -20.88
C ALA A 241 8.42 -12.91 -21.60
N PRO A 242 7.23 -13.55 -21.65
CA PRO A 242 6.05 -12.93 -22.25
C PRO A 242 5.67 -11.66 -21.45
N LEU A 243 5.07 -10.70 -22.14
CA LEU A 243 4.68 -9.42 -21.52
C LEU A 243 5.82 -8.79 -20.69
N ARG A 244 7.07 -9.02 -21.12
CA ARG A 244 8.32 -8.53 -20.49
C ARG A 244 8.49 -8.98 -19.02
N GLY A 245 7.96 -10.15 -18.64
CA GLY A 245 8.03 -10.68 -17.27
C GLY A 245 7.13 -9.95 -16.26
N ARG A 246 6.14 -9.16 -16.75
CA ARG A 246 5.26 -8.40 -15.86
C ARG A 246 4.36 -9.30 -15.02
N ILE A 247 3.91 -10.42 -15.56
CA ILE A 247 2.98 -11.33 -14.87
C ILE A 247 3.66 -12.06 -13.71
N GLU A 248 4.89 -12.53 -13.91
CA GLU A 248 5.70 -13.11 -12.82
C GLU A 248 5.88 -12.10 -11.68
N PHE A 249 6.30 -10.88 -12.02
CA PHE A 249 6.43 -9.80 -11.05
C PHE A 249 5.11 -9.52 -10.31
N MET A 250 3.99 -9.43 -11.03
CA MET A 250 2.67 -9.23 -10.43
C MET A 250 2.28 -10.38 -9.50
N TYR A 251 2.56 -11.62 -9.90
CA TYR A 251 2.27 -12.80 -9.08
C TYR A 251 2.96 -12.71 -7.72
N LEU A 252 4.26 -12.44 -7.71
CA LEU A 252 5.04 -12.29 -6.48
C LEU A 252 4.64 -11.04 -5.68
N ARG A 253 4.48 -9.89 -6.34
CA ARG A 253 4.16 -8.61 -5.69
C ARG A 253 2.75 -8.56 -5.11
N SER A 254 1.78 -9.20 -5.77
CA SER A 254 0.37 -9.16 -5.37
C SER A 254 0.08 -9.84 -4.02
N VAL A 255 0.97 -10.72 -3.55
CA VAL A 255 0.84 -11.34 -2.22
C VAL A 255 0.74 -10.28 -1.13
N ALA A 256 1.56 -9.22 -1.23
CA ALA A 256 1.55 -8.13 -0.26
C ALA A 256 0.27 -7.25 -0.34
N ASN A 257 -0.43 -7.22 -1.48
CA ASN A 257 -1.59 -6.35 -1.65
C ASN A 257 -2.74 -6.63 -0.68
N THR A 258 -2.90 -7.90 -0.27
CA THR A 258 -3.93 -8.28 0.72
C THR A 258 -3.49 -8.04 2.17
N ILE A 259 -2.26 -7.57 2.38
CA ILE A 259 -1.65 -7.30 3.69
C ILE A 259 -1.47 -5.80 3.92
N GLU A 260 -0.85 -5.10 2.97
CA GLU A 260 -0.53 -3.67 3.04
C GLU A 260 -1.78 -2.78 3.08
N GLY A 261 -1.67 -1.61 3.70
CA GLY A 261 -2.79 -0.64 3.80
C GLY A 261 -4.00 -1.16 4.60
N GLY A 262 -3.79 -2.10 5.51
CA GLY A 262 -4.80 -2.86 6.25
C GLY A 262 -5.16 -4.16 5.53
N THR A 263 -5.01 -5.28 6.24
CA THR A 263 -5.24 -6.62 5.67
C THR A 263 -6.67 -6.80 5.18
N SER A 264 -6.90 -7.83 4.33
CA SER A 264 -8.26 -8.20 3.90
C SER A 264 -9.20 -8.43 5.08
N GLU A 265 -8.69 -9.00 6.19
CA GLU A 265 -9.45 -9.24 7.42
C GLU A 265 -9.80 -7.91 8.12
N ILE A 266 -8.85 -6.99 8.24
CA ILE A 266 -9.11 -5.65 8.81
C ILE A 266 -10.14 -4.89 7.96
N GLN A 267 -10.08 -4.99 6.62
CA GLN A 267 -11.09 -4.35 5.76
C GLN A 267 -12.48 -4.97 5.98
N ARG A 268 -12.59 -6.30 6.11
CA ARG A 268 -13.85 -6.99 6.45
C ARG A 268 -14.38 -6.54 7.80
N ASN A 269 -13.53 -6.38 8.82
CA ASN A 269 -13.93 -5.88 10.14
C ASN A 269 -14.46 -4.43 10.05
N VAL A 270 -13.85 -3.57 9.24
CA VAL A 270 -14.34 -2.20 9.03
C VAL A 270 -15.70 -2.21 8.33
N ILE A 271 -15.88 -3.04 7.29
CA ILE A 271 -17.15 -3.18 6.59
C ILE A 271 -18.24 -3.73 7.54
N ALA A 272 -17.94 -4.76 8.31
CA ALA A 272 -18.84 -5.36 9.27
C ALA A 272 -19.30 -4.35 10.34
N GLY A 273 -18.34 -3.70 11.01
CA GLY A 273 -18.66 -2.80 12.13
C GLY A 273 -19.20 -1.44 11.68
N ARG A 274 -18.62 -0.81 10.66
CA ARG A 274 -19.01 0.54 10.25
C ARG A 274 -20.02 0.58 9.11
N GLY A 275 -20.02 -0.44 8.23
CA GLY A 275 -20.95 -0.54 7.12
C GLY A 275 -22.27 -1.23 7.50
N LEU A 276 -22.17 -2.36 8.20
CA LEU A 276 -23.32 -3.19 8.56
C LEU A 276 -23.81 -3.01 10.01
N GLY A 277 -23.06 -2.27 10.84
CA GLY A 277 -23.42 -2.07 12.25
C GLY A 277 -23.32 -3.33 13.12
N LEU A 278 -22.55 -4.34 12.69
CA LEU A 278 -22.38 -5.58 13.44
C LEU A 278 -21.57 -5.32 14.72
N PRO A 279 -21.85 -6.05 15.83
CA PRO A 279 -21.12 -5.91 17.06
C PRO A 279 -19.64 -6.27 16.87
N ARG A 280 -18.78 -5.64 17.68
CA ARG A 280 -17.36 -5.99 17.80
C ARG A 280 -17.22 -6.78 19.09
N ASP A 281 -16.61 -7.94 19.00
CA ASP A 281 -16.23 -8.74 20.17
C ASP A 281 -15.05 -8.06 20.90
#